data_163614c794cc07b2a8ceabc1fe4ffedd
#
_entry.id   163614c794cc07b2a8ceabc1fe4ffedd
#
_cell.length_a   1.000
_cell.length_b   1.000
_cell.length_c   1.000
_cell.angle_alpha   90.00
_cell.angle_beta   90.00
_cell.angle_gamma   90.00
#
_symmetry.space_group_name_H-M   'P 1'
#
loop_
_entity.id
_entity.type
_entity.pdbx_description
1 polymer ?
#
loop_
_entity_poly.entity_id
_entity_poly.type
_entity_poly.pdbx_seq_one_letter_code
_entity_poly.pdbx_strand_id
1 'polypeptide(L)'
;MYKRQFDNIYRLSETLFKSVIKLNKKNPDISGKAFSRLKTLSTLRFNYYPNQTKPVEISKQDGVALGCETHVDSGIFTVLYQDRKGGLQVQNRKNKKWYDVPFNKNALVVNTGRALEFLSKGKFKATNHRVLWNKSKRLSVPFFFEPSYDFKMNHSFLNGSKFKNNGEIYEKFLNKSLKKFIEYQR
;
A
#
# COMPACT_ATOMS: atom_id res chain seq x y z
N MET A 1 -8.51 -15.86 15.62
CA MET A 1 -9.73 -15.32 14.96
C MET A 1 -9.43 -14.73 13.59
N TYR A 2 -8.40 -13.90 13.40
CA TYR A 2 -8.15 -13.18 12.13
C TYR A 2 -7.32 -13.93 11.07
N LYS A 3 -6.86 -15.16 11.34
CA LYS A 3 -6.04 -15.95 10.41
C LYS A 3 -6.75 -16.18 9.06
N ARG A 4 -8.03 -16.57 9.07
CA ARG A 4 -8.81 -16.81 7.86
C ARG A 4 -8.95 -15.55 7.00
N GLN A 5 -9.20 -14.40 7.63
CA GLN A 5 -9.29 -13.10 6.93
C GLN A 5 -7.96 -12.74 6.28
N PHE A 6 -6.87 -12.89 7.03
CA PHE A 6 -5.52 -12.67 6.50
C PHE A 6 -5.25 -13.61 5.30
N ASP A 7 -5.56 -14.89 5.42
CA ASP A 7 -5.33 -15.86 4.36
C ASP A 7 -6.11 -15.55 3.09
N ASN A 8 -7.38 -15.16 3.22
CA ASN A 8 -8.23 -14.83 2.08
C ASN A 8 -7.75 -13.56 1.37
N ILE A 9 -7.44 -12.50 2.11
CA ILE A 9 -6.97 -11.24 1.51
C ILE A 9 -5.57 -11.41 0.91
N TYR A 10 -4.72 -12.23 1.50
CA TYR A 10 -3.40 -12.56 0.97
C TYR A 10 -3.52 -13.26 -0.40
N ARG A 11 -4.38 -14.30 -0.51
CA ARG A 11 -4.64 -15.00 -1.78
C ARG A 11 -5.23 -14.09 -2.85
N LEU A 12 -6.16 -13.21 -2.47
CA LEU A 12 -6.70 -12.19 -3.38
C LEU A 12 -5.56 -11.30 -3.90
N SER A 13 -4.69 -10.86 -3.02
CA SER A 13 -3.56 -9.99 -3.36
C SER A 13 -2.56 -10.68 -4.28
N GLU A 14 -2.25 -11.97 -4.05
CA GLU A 14 -1.44 -12.76 -4.97
C GLU A 14 -2.06 -12.86 -6.36
N THR A 15 -3.38 -13.06 -6.43
CA THR A 15 -4.11 -13.13 -7.70
C THR A 15 -4.08 -11.80 -8.45
N LEU A 16 -4.29 -10.70 -7.75
CA LEU A 16 -4.16 -9.35 -8.31
C LEU A 16 -2.74 -9.10 -8.83
N PHE A 17 -1.73 -9.47 -8.07
CA PHE A 17 -0.34 -9.30 -8.48
C PHE A 17 0.00 -10.11 -9.73
N LYS A 18 -0.44 -11.37 -9.79
CA LYS A 18 -0.29 -12.21 -10.99
C LYS A 18 -0.96 -11.57 -12.22
N SER A 19 -2.11 -10.94 -12.03
CA SER A 19 -2.81 -10.22 -13.10
C SER A 19 -2.02 -9.00 -13.57
N VAL A 20 -1.44 -8.23 -12.65
CA VAL A 20 -0.55 -7.10 -12.98
C VAL A 20 0.68 -7.56 -13.78
N ILE A 21 1.28 -8.69 -13.40
CA ILE A 21 2.42 -9.28 -14.13
C ILE A 21 2.01 -9.70 -15.55
N LYS A 22 0.86 -10.38 -15.70
CA LYS A 22 0.34 -10.80 -17.02
C LYS A 22 0.07 -9.63 -17.95
N LEU A 23 -0.52 -8.56 -17.45
CA LEU A 23 -0.75 -7.32 -18.21
C LEU A 23 0.56 -6.69 -18.68
N ASN A 24 1.65 -6.94 -17.99
CA ASN A 24 2.97 -6.45 -18.36
C ASN A 24 3.69 -7.35 -19.39
N LYS A 25 3.05 -8.42 -19.91
CA LYS A 25 3.52 -9.38 -20.91
C LYS A 25 4.85 -10.09 -20.59
N LYS A 26 5.25 -10.23 -19.30
CA LYS A 26 6.59 -10.73 -18.96
C LYS A 26 6.58 -11.62 -17.72
N ASN A 27 7.04 -12.83 -17.96
CA ASN A 27 7.49 -13.91 -17.09
C ASN A 27 6.65 -14.21 -15.81
N PRO A 28 5.81 -15.26 -15.84
CA PRO A 28 4.93 -15.64 -14.73
C PRO A 28 5.66 -16.32 -13.54
N ASP A 29 6.89 -16.77 -13.70
CA ASP A 29 7.59 -17.63 -12.72
C ASP A 29 8.16 -16.87 -11.51
N ILE A 30 7.98 -15.56 -11.47
CA ILE A 30 8.62 -14.70 -10.50
C ILE A 30 7.81 -14.58 -9.19
N SER A 31 6.48 -14.81 -9.25
CA SER A 31 5.61 -14.62 -8.09
C SER A 31 5.97 -15.54 -6.92
N GLY A 32 6.32 -16.81 -7.19
CA GLY A 32 6.69 -17.77 -6.16
C GLY A 32 7.98 -17.44 -5.41
N LYS A 33 8.94 -16.74 -6.07
CA LYS A 33 10.19 -16.32 -5.45
C LYS A 33 10.05 -15.04 -4.62
N ALA A 34 9.12 -14.16 -5.01
CA ALA A 34 8.90 -12.88 -4.35
C ALA A 34 7.98 -12.99 -3.13
N PHE A 35 7.10 -13.99 -3.10
CA PHE A 35 6.07 -14.10 -2.07
C PHE A 35 6.08 -15.50 -1.43
N SER A 36 6.42 -15.54 -0.16
CA SER A 36 6.34 -16.74 0.67
C SER A 36 5.48 -16.43 1.90
N ARG A 37 4.50 -17.30 2.17
CA ARG A 37 3.64 -17.17 3.37
C ARG A 37 4.43 -17.23 4.67
N LEU A 38 5.57 -17.91 4.68
CA LEU A 38 6.43 -18.04 5.86
C LEU A 38 7.38 -16.85 6.03
N LYS A 39 7.59 -16.07 4.97
CA LYS A 39 8.57 -14.98 4.92
C LYS A 39 7.92 -13.61 4.63
N THR A 40 6.59 -13.57 4.58
CA THR A 40 5.88 -12.33 4.25
C THR A 40 5.95 -11.31 5.38
N LEU A 41 6.14 -10.06 5.01
CA LEU A 41 5.92 -8.89 5.87
C LEU A 41 4.52 -8.29 5.69
N SER A 42 3.65 -8.94 4.90
CA SER A 42 2.28 -8.48 4.70
C SER A 42 1.53 -8.39 6.02
N THR A 43 0.83 -7.28 6.21
CA THR A 43 0.17 -6.96 7.47
C THR A 43 -1.30 -6.60 7.24
N LEU A 44 -2.20 -7.23 8.01
CA LEU A 44 -3.59 -6.82 8.14
C LEU A 44 -3.70 -5.92 9.36
N ARG A 45 -4.02 -4.65 9.16
CA ARG A 45 -4.09 -3.64 10.21
C ARG A 45 -5.54 -3.21 10.43
N PHE A 46 -5.90 -2.95 11.69
CA PHE A 46 -7.20 -2.40 12.07
C PHE A 46 -6.99 -1.00 12.60
N ASN A 47 -7.40 0.01 11.84
CA ASN A 47 -7.29 1.40 12.23
C ASN A 47 -8.64 1.87 12.75
N TYR A 48 -8.73 2.03 14.04
CA TYR A 48 -9.87 2.66 14.68
C TYR A 48 -9.54 4.11 15.00
N TYR A 49 -10.30 5.01 14.43
CA TYR A 49 -10.23 6.44 14.70
C TYR A 49 -11.36 6.76 15.68
N PRO A 50 -11.08 7.06 16.96
CA PRO A 50 -12.11 7.46 17.91
C PRO A 50 -12.63 8.85 17.57
N ASN A 51 -13.61 9.34 18.34
CA ASN A 51 -14.00 10.74 18.25
C ASN A 51 -12.82 11.65 18.59
N GLN A 52 -12.17 12.18 17.57
CA GLN A 52 -10.98 13.01 17.74
C GLN A 52 -11.38 14.47 17.94
N THR A 53 -10.87 15.09 18.98
CA THR A 53 -11.06 16.51 19.25
C THR A 53 -10.15 17.40 18.41
N LYS A 54 -9.01 16.85 17.94
CA LYS A 54 -8.01 17.56 17.13
C LYS A 54 -7.58 16.71 15.94
N PRO A 55 -7.22 17.33 14.81
CA PRO A 55 -6.61 16.62 13.67
C PRO A 55 -5.19 16.13 14.04
N VAL A 56 -4.72 15.11 13.31
CA VAL A 56 -3.34 14.62 13.39
C VAL A 56 -2.38 15.67 12.81
N GLU A 57 -2.80 16.30 11.70
CA GLU A 57 -2.02 17.31 10.99
C GLU A 57 -2.94 18.31 10.27
N ILE A 58 -2.46 19.51 10.07
CA ILE A 58 -3.02 20.46 9.10
C ILE A 58 -2.12 20.44 7.87
N SER A 59 -2.70 20.05 6.74
CA SER A 59 -1.99 19.95 5.47
C SER A 59 -1.36 21.29 5.07
N LYS A 60 -0.05 21.33 4.92
CA LYS A 60 0.69 22.51 4.46
C LYS A 60 0.36 22.91 3.02
N GLN A 61 -0.16 21.97 2.22
CA GLN A 61 -0.49 22.23 0.81
C GLN A 61 -1.76 23.04 0.64
N ASP A 62 -2.79 22.77 1.45
CA ASP A 62 -4.14 23.31 1.22
C ASP A 62 -4.90 23.66 2.52
N GLY A 63 -4.24 23.60 3.68
CA GLY A 63 -4.83 23.96 4.98
C GLY A 63 -5.88 22.96 5.50
N VAL A 64 -6.06 21.80 4.86
CA VAL A 64 -7.07 20.82 5.24
C VAL A 64 -6.65 20.04 6.48
N ALA A 65 -7.59 19.86 7.42
CA ALA A 65 -7.38 19.06 8.62
C ALA A 65 -7.38 17.56 8.29
N LEU A 66 -6.35 16.84 8.75
CA LEU A 66 -6.12 15.43 8.45
C LEU A 66 -6.25 14.53 9.68
N GLY A 67 -6.88 13.37 9.48
CA GLY A 67 -6.91 12.25 10.41
C GLY A 67 -5.79 11.23 10.16
N CYS A 68 -5.19 11.29 8.97
CA CYS A 68 -3.94 10.60 8.61
C CYS A 68 -3.19 11.45 7.60
N GLU A 69 -1.90 11.67 7.86
CA GLU A 69 -1.02 12.49 7.04
C GLU A 69 -0.94 12.02 5.58
N THR A 70 -0.49 12.92 4.70
CA THR A 70 -0.24 12.60 3.30
C THR A 70 0.97 11.68 3.16
N HIS A 71 0.77 10.52 2.56
CA HIS A 71 1.82 9.53 2.38
C HIS A 71 1.62 8.64 1.15
N VAL A 72 2.56 7.76 0.91
CA VAL A 72 2.47 6.62 -0.01
C VAL A 72 2.86 5.37 0.75
N ASP A 73 2.18 4.26 0.47
CA ASP A 73 2.51 2.97 1.09
C ASP A 73 3.85 2.42 0.56
N SER A 74 4.53 1.63 1.40
CA SER A 74 5.85 1.06 1.09
C SER A 74 5.78 -0.16 0.18
N GLY A 75 4.70 -0.94 0.24
CA GLY A 75 4.58 -2.28 -0.35
C GLY A 75 4.33 -2.33 -1.85
N ILE A 76 3.84 -3.48 -2.28
CA ILE A 76 3.38 -3.69 -3.67
C ILE A 76 2.09 -2.91 -3.89
N PHE A 77 1.07 -3.20 -3.09
CA PHE A 77 -0.16 -2.45 -3.02
C PHE A 77 -0.87 -2.70 -1.70
N THR A 78 -1.82 -1.85 -1.40
CA THR A 78 -2.70 -1.97 -0.26
C THR A 78 -4.10 -2.30 -0.73
N VAL A 79 -4.73 -3.29 -0.10
CA VAL A 79 -6.15 -3.60 -0.27
C VAL A 79 -6.87 -3.11 0.98
N LEU A 80 -7.73 -2.11 0.81
CA LEU A 80 -8.34 -1.36 1.91
C LEU A 80 -9.84 -1.52 1.94
N TYR A 81 -10.36 -1.94 3.09
CA TYR A 81 -11.74 -1.67 3.50
C TYR A 81 -11.81 -0.34 4.23
N GLN A 82 -12.78 0.50 3.91
CA GLN A 82 -13.17 1.66 4.70
C GLN A 82 -14.67 1.60 5.03
N ASP A 83 -15.06 2.14 6.16
CA ASP A 83 -16.48 2.25 6.54
C ASP A 83 -17.19 3.40 5.82
N ARG A 84 -18.50 3.56 6.10
CA ARG A 84 -19.35 4.59 5.47
C ARG A 84 -18.91 6.03 5.75
N LYS A 85 -18.03 6.26 6.73
CA LYS A 85 -17.51 7.60 7.03
C LYS A 85 -16.57 8.11 5.94
N GLY A 86 -15.95 7.19 5.18
CA GLY A 86 -15.07 7.56 4.07
C GLY A 86 -13.87 8.38 4.52
N GLY A 87 -13.67 9.53 3.89
CA GLY A 87 -12.59 10.48 4.19
C GLY A 87 -11.25 10.16 3.57
N LEU A 88 -11.12 9.03 2.87
CA LEU A 88 -9.93 8.74 2.08
C LEU A 88 -9.89 9.64 0.85
N GLN A 89 -8.75 10.28 0.63
CA GLN A 89 -8.46 11.05 -0.58
C GLN A 89 -7.21 10.53 -1.28
N VAL A 90 -7.22 10.57 -2.60
CA VAL A 90 -6.07 10.26 -3.46
C VAL A 90 -5.68 11.47 -4.29
N GLN A 91 -4.38 11.66 -4.51
CA GLN A 91 -3.87 12.77 -5.28
C GLN A 91 -3.64 12.38 -6.74
N ASN A 92 -4.24 13.10 -7.65
CA ASN A 92 -3.90 12.99 -9.06
C ASN A 92 -2.49 13.56 -9.31
N ARG A 93 -1.62 12.75 -9.90
CA ARG A 93 -0.21 13.13 -10.10
C ARG A 93 -0.01 14.26 -11.09
N LYS A 94 -0.87 14.38 -12.12
CA LYS A 94 -0.71 15.37 -13.18
C LYS A 94 -1.11 16.76 -12.69
N ASN A 95 -2.32 16.88 -12.14
CA ASN A 95 -2.88 18.17 -11.73
C ASN A 95 -2.73 18.47 -10.23
N LYS A 96 -2.18 17.54 -9.46
CA LYS A 96 -1.98 17.65 -8.00
C LYS A 96 -3.26 17.84 -7.18
N LYS A 97 -4.44 17.71 -7.79
CA LYS A 97 -5.73 17.80 -7.10
C LYS A 97 -6.01 16.53 -6.30
N TRP A 98 -6.71 16.72 -5.19
CA TRP A 98 -7.19 15.66 -4.34
C TRP A 98 -8.60 15.25 -4.77
N TYR A 99 -8.88 13.95 -4.74
CA TYR A 99 -10.16 13.36 -5.08
C TYR A 99 -10.58 12.43 -3.96
N ASP A 100 -11.86 12.53 -3.56
CA ASP A 100 -12.44 11.62 -2.60
C ASP A 100 -12.56 10.21 -3.18
N VAL A 101 -12.29 9.22 -2.34
CA VAL A 101 -12.57 7.82 -2.66
C VAL A 101 -13.87 7.44 -1.92
N PRO A 102 -15.00 7.35 -2.63
CA PRO A 102 -16.29 7.11 -2.00
C PRO A 102 -16.35 5.71 -1.38
N PHE A 103 -17.11 5.59 -0.29
CA PHE A 103 -17.44 4.27 0.26
C PHE A 103 -18.28 3.46 -0.73
N ASN A 104 -17.93 2.20 -0.90
CA ASN A 104 -18.76 1.22 -1.60
C ASN A 104 -18.77 -0.08 -0.78
N LYS A 105 -19.96 -0.52 -0.34
CA LYS A 105 -20.13 -1.73 0.49
C LYS A 105 -19.69 -3.03 -0.21
N ASN A 106 -19.65 -3.03 -1.54
CA ASN A 106 -19.33 -4.19 -2.37
C ASN A 106 -17.91 -4.13 -2.97
N ALA A 107 -17.09 -3.17 -2.58
CA ALA A 107 -15.77 -2.98 -3.14
C ALA A 107 -14.71 -2.71 -2.07
N LEU A 108 -13.47 -3.13 -2.37
CA LEU A 108 -12.27 -2.74 -1.66
C LEU A 108 -11.49 -1.74 -2.52
N VAL A 109 -10.83 -0.81 -1.86
CA VAL A 109 -9.94 0.14 -2.55
C VAL A 109 -8.58 -0.52 -2.72
N VAL A 110 -7.97 -0.38 -3.90
CA VAL A 110 -6.60 -0.86 -4.15
C VAL A 110 -5.74 0.31 -4.60
N ASN A 111 -4.66 0.57 -3.87
CA ASN A 111 -3.65 1.56 -4.25
C ASN A 111 -2.26 0.93 -4.33
N THR A 112 -1.47 1.42 -5.26
CA THR A 112 -0.09 0.98 -5.52
C THR A 112 0.88 1.61 -4.53
N GLY A 113 1.91 0.83 -4.14
CA GLY A 113 2.96 1.25 -3.23
C GLY A 113 4.34 1.43 -3.88
N ARG A 114 5.31 1.85 -3.09
CA ARG A 114 6.69 2.16 -3.53
C ARG A 114 7.44 0.96 -4.06
N ALA A 115 7.22 -0.23 -3.49
CA ALA A 115 7.87 -1.45 -3.98
C ALA A 115 7.42 -1.78 -5.41
N LEU A 116 6.13 -1.65 -5.73
CA LEU A 116 5.66 -1.84 -7.10
C LEU A 116 6.20 -0.76 -8.05
N GLU A 117 6.24 0.50 -7.61
CA GLU A 117 6.84 1.58 -8.38
C GLU A 117 8.31 1.29 -8.70
N PHE A 118 9.09 0.87 -7.71
CA PHE A 118 10.49 0.49 -7.87
C PHE A 118 10.64 -0.69 -8.84
N LEU A 119 9.96 -1.81 -8.59
CA LEU A 119 10.06 -3.02 -9.40
C LEU A 119 9.64 -2.82 -10.86
N SER A 120 8.72 -1.88 -11.10
CA SER A 120 8.21 -1.55 -12.43
C SER A 120 8.98 -0.42 -13.13
N LYS A 121 10.08 0.08 -12.57
CA LYS A 121 10.79 1.28 -13.05
C LYS A 121 9.84 2.48 -13.21
N GLY A 122 8.93 2.65 -12.27
CA GLY A 122 7.98 3.74 -12.27
C GLY A 122 6.81 3.61 -13.26
N LYS A 123 6.60 2.44 -13.89
CA LYS A 123 5.42 2.19 -14.74
C LYS A 123 4.14 2.22 -13.92
N PHE A 124 4.13 1.56 -12.76
CA PHE A 124 3.08 1.66 -11.75
C PHE A 124 3.55 2.61 -10.66
N LYS A 125 2.97 3.79 -10.62
CA LYS A 125 3.37 4.82 -9.67
C LYS A 125 2.72 4.62 -8.30
N ALA A 126 3.48 4.78 -7.23
CA ALA A 126 2.90 4.82 -5.89
C ALA A 126 1.92 5.99 -5.75
N THR A 127 0.78 5.75 -5.09
CA THR A 127 -0.33 6.70 -5.02
C THR A 127 -0.26 7.50 -3.73
N ASN A 128 -0.09 8.83 -3.83
CA ASN A 128 -0.27 9.72 -2.69
C ASN A 128 -1.71 9.66 -2.22
N HIS A 129 -1.90 9.45 -0.93
CA HIS A 129 -3.22 9.45 -0.30
C HIS A 129 -3.14 10.02 1.12
N ARG A 130 -4.31 10.41 1.63
CA ARG A 130 -4.49 10.98 2.96
C ARG A 130 -5.88 10.66 3.48
N VAL A 131 -6.12 10.84 4.78
CA VAL A 131 -7.46 10.71 5.36
C VAL A 131 -7.85 12.05 5.96
N LEU A 132 -9.02 12.55 5.57
CA LEU A 132 -9.59 13.75 6.14
C LEU A 132 -9.91 13.53 7.63
N TRP A 133 -9.65 14.56 8.43
CA TRP A 133 -10.07 14.56 9.81
C TRP A 133 -11.60 14.55 9.92
N ASN A 134 -12.10 13.77 10.86
CA ASN A 134 -13.51 13.64 11.11
C ASN A 134 -13.75 13.52 12.63
N LYS A 135 -14.69 14.27 13.16
CA LYS A 135 -15.10 14.18 14.57
C LYS A 135 -15.76 12.85 14.92
N SER A 136 -16.30 12.12 13.93
CA SER A 136 -16.98 10.85 14.15
C SER A 136 -16.00 9.67 14.22
N LYS A 137 -16.41 8.61 14.91
CA LYS A 137 -15.72 7.32 14.88
C LYS A 137 -15.62 6.81 13.45
N ARG A 138 -14.46 6.28 13.07
CA ARG A 138 -14.18 5.69 11.77
C ARG A 138 -13.39 4.39 11.93
N LEU A 139 -13.69 3.42 11.09
CA LEU A 139 -12.92 2.18 10.96
C LEU A 139 -12.37 2.04 9.54
N SER A 140 -11.11 1.68 9.43
CA SER A 140 -10.54 1.20 8.18
C SER A 140 -9.63 -0.01 8.43
N VAL A 141 -9.60 -0.91 7.45
CA VAL A 141 -8.83 -2.15 7.56
C VAL A 141 -7.95 -2.29 6.32
N PRO A 142 -6.75 -1.72 6.30
CA PRO A 142 -5.79 -1.92 5.25
C PRO A 142 -5.10 -3.28 5.38
N PHE A 143 -4.91 -3.93 4.24
CA PHE A 143 -3.99 -5.04 4.08
C PHE A 143 -2.84 -4.60 3.20
N PHE A 144 -1.65 -4.49 3.79
CA PHE A 144 -0.43 -4.17 3.09
C PHE A 144 0.16 -5.44 2.50
N PHE A 145 0.15 -5.56 1.18
CA PHE A 145 0.71 -6.70 0.48
C PHE A 145 2.18 -6.45 0.18
N GLU A 146 3.02 -7.24 0.82
CA GLU A 146 4.47 -7.04 0.87
C GLU A 146 5.21 -8.27 0.33
N PRO A 147 6.36 -8.09 -0.34
CA PRO A 147 7.25 -9.20 -0.66
C PRO A 147 7.78 -9.93 0.59
N SER A 148 8.39 -11.08 0.37
CA SER A 148 9.17 -11.77 1.40
C SER A 148 10.33 -10.87 1.88
N TYR A 149 10.64 -10.90 3.17
CA TYR A 149 11.65 -10.02 3.78
C TYR A 149 13.03 -10.14 3.11
N ASP A 150 13.37 -11.33 2.65
CA ASP A 150 14.65 -11.66 1.98
C ASP A 150 14.62 -11.51 0.45
N PHE A 151 13.47 -11.09 -0.12
CA PHE A 151 13.35 -10.88 -1.54
C PHE A 151 14.27 -9.75 -2.01
N LYS A 152 15.07 -10.02 -3.03
CA LYS A 152 15.99 -9.04 -3.61
C LYS A 152 15.26 -8.13 -4.59
N MET A 153 15.13 -6.88 -4.23
CA MET A 153 14.48 -5.84 -5.02
C MET A 153 15.33 -5.52 -6.25
N ASN A 154 14.80 -5.80 -7.43
CA ASN A 154 15.49 -5.53 -8.68
C ASN A 154 14.52 -5.00 -9.74
N HIS A 155 14.91 -3.96 -10.46
CA HIS A 155 14.12 -3.37 -11.56
C HIS A 155 13.86 -4.33 -12.72
N SER A 156 14.68 -5.38 -12.89
CA SER A 156 14.47 -6.39 -13.93
C SER A 156 13.24 -7.26 -13.68
N PHE A 157 12.72 -7.25 -12.47
CA PHE A 157 11.63 -8.11 -12.01
C PHE A 157 10.36 -7.98 -12.88
N LEU A 158 9.96 -6.77 -13.24
CA LEU A 158 8.78 -6.51 -14.07
C LEU A 158 9.11 -6.13 -15.53
N ASN A 159 10.39 -6.09 -15.91
CA ASN A 159 10.82 -5.64 -17.25
C ASN A 159 11.22 -6.78 -18.20
N GLY A 160 11.12 -8.05 -17.77
CA GLY A 160 11.41 -9.24 -18.59
C GLY A 160 12.87 -9.43 -18.97
N SER A 161 13.80 -8.74 -18.32
CA SER A 161 15.20 -9.09 -18.31
C SER A 161 15.42 -10.30 -17.41
N LYS A 162 16.49 -11.08 -17.63
CA LYS A 162 16.86 -12.15 -16.70
C LYS A 162 16.91 -11.59 -15.27
N PHE A 163 16.22 -12.22 -14.34
CA PHE A 163 16.24 -11.83 -12.94
C PHE A 163 17.69 -11.90 -12.42
N LYS A 164 18.22 -10.74 -12.05
CA LYS A 164 19.55 -10.66 -11.40
C LYS A 164 19.31 -10.64 -9.89
N ASN A 165 19.86 -11.63 -9.18
CA ASN A 165 19.72 -11.75 -7.72
C ASN A 165 20.74 -10.84 -6.98
N ASN A 166 20.86 -9.59 -7.38
CA ASN A 166 21.86 -8.63 -6.88
C ASN A 166 21.24 -7.32 -6.31
N GLY A 167 19.94 -7.30 -6.04
CA GLY A 167 19.27 -6.14 -5.46
C GLY A 167 19.39 -6.08 -3.93
N GLU A 168 18.99 -4.93 -3.36
CA GLU A 168 18.79 -4.78 -1.92
C GLU A 168 17.66 -5.70 -1.44
N ILE A 169 17.79 -6.32 -0.27
CA ILE A 169 16.70 -7.13 0.31
C ILE A 169 15.53 -6.25 0.72
N TYR A 170 14.30 -6.79 0.60
CA TYR A 170 13.09 -6.04 0.83
C TYR A 170 12.99 -5.46 2.24
N GLU A 171 13.42 -6.20 3.26
CA GLU A 171 13.45 -5.71 4.64
C GLU A 171 14.20 -4.38 4.78
N LYS A 172 15.37 -4.25 4.16
CA LYS A 172 16.14 -3.00 4.18
C LYS A 172 15.41 -1.87 3.43
N PHE A 173 14.81 -2.20 2.28
CA PHE A 173 14.00 -1.26 1.52
C PHE A 173 12.79 -0.76 2.33
N LEU A 174 12.08 -1.67 3.00
CA LEU A 174 10.94 -1.35 3.85
C LEU A 174 11.36 -0.45 5.01
N ASN A 175 12.41 -0.82 5.74
CA ASN A 175 12.91 -0.05 6.89
C ASN A 175 13.29 1.39 6.50
N LYS A 176 13.91 1.60 5.34
CA LYS A 176 14.17 2.95 4.81
C LYS A 176 12.88 3.73 4.53
N SER A 177 11.85 3.04 4.08
CA SER A 177 10.55 3.65 3.78
C SER A 177 9.79 4.01 5.06
N LEU A 178 9.80 3.13 6.07
CA LEU A 178 9.11 3.31 7.34
C LEU A 178 9.69 4.46 8.19
N LYS A 179 11.01 4.68 8.14
CA LYS A 179 11.65 5.81 8.85
C LYS A 179 11.10 7.19 8.46
N LYS A 180 10.33 7.30 7.39
CA LYS A 180 9.67 8.55 6.96
C LYS A 180 8.36 8.83 7.69
N PHE A 181 7.80 7.85 8.38
CA PHE A 181 6.56 8.00 9.15
C PHE A 181 6.87 8.32 10.61
N ILE A 182 6.15 9.29 11.17
CA ILE A 182 6.33 9.76 12.57
C ILE A 182 6.20 8.60 13.56
N GLU A 183 5.26 7.68 13.33
CA GLU A 183 5.01 6.53 14.21
C GLU A 183 6.19 5.53 14.31
N TYR A 184 7.15 5.58 13.36
CA TYR A 184 8.35 4.71 13.32
C TYR A 184 9.66 5.47 13.54
N GLN A 185 9.61 6.72 13.97
CA GLN A 185 10.79 7.56 14.25
C GLN A 185 11.28 7.46 15.69
N ARG A 186 10.83 6.45 16.46
CA ARG A 186 11.26 6.21 17.83
C ARG A 186 12.59 5.49 17.90
#